data_498fc4db4d0dccca1c99bb8525bc2fd7
#
_entry.id   498fc4db4d0dccca1c99bb8525bc2fd7
#
_cell.length_a   1.000
_cell.length_b   1.000
_cell.length_c   1.000
_cell.angle_alpha   90.00
_cell.angle_beta   90.00
_cell.angle_gamma   90.00
#
_symmetry.space_group_name_H-M   'P 1'
#
loop_
_entity.id
_entity.type
_entity.pdbx_description
1 polymer ?
#
loop_
_entity_poly.entity_id
_entity_poly.type
_entity_poly.pdbx_seq_one_letter_code
_entity_poly.pdbx_strand_id
1 'polypeptide(L)'
;MSLLEEEISVSDERYQLRLMIFQFDYLLLLNRTNGDMEWASSETSAVVRYFYSPVYVATLFASESTYNLNAQIGESSACATALLCGVKANFETVGLDGNGKFENCYSSFGSRVDSLAYWAQQQGKSTGLVTNTRITHATPSALYAHSPSRYWEDDGKVPIPSRKSCKDIARQLVEDDPGRFINVILGGGRRHWLPKVAQDPELPTDEGRRLDGRNLIDDWIRDKKKRNIKAEYVWNNSQLDKIDAKNVDYLLGLFAYSHMEFEVDRDKGQNGDPPLHEMAVKALSILQKNNKGFFLFVESGRIDHAHHYNNPYRALEETLVLESTLEAIMSKVDLSDTLIVVTADHSHVMTMGGLATPRGNDILGVDVKPSDVDGLPYSTLLYGNGPGHNAEHRLVPMMNATDAETHNRLHGAAVPRQWATHGGEDVPVYAAGPQGITQALFSGTFDQSYVPHAIAYVACLAEYAERCRRQDAEAVNRSNSDATFVASKAGVLGVGPSSQGCSVDTNAVTRTAATGGAKSGAAIVLASSVLSDNGSSKQTNNTNPLLNLGYALIAAAAMLVVAVT
;
A
#
# COMPACT_ATOMS: atom_id res chain seq x y z
N MET A 1 -19.48 -5.32 41.91
CA MET A 1 -20.30 -5.09 40.71
C MET A 1 -21.33 -4.01 41.05
N SER A 2 -20.90 -2.81 41.24
CA SER A 2 -21.76 -1.63 41.36
C SER A 2 -20.87 -0.41 41.59
N LEU A 3 -20.12 0.03 40.62
CA LEU A 3 -19.38 1.32 40.60
C LEU A 3 -18.75 1.52 39.21
N LEU A 4 -19.54 1.45 38.15
CA LEU A 4 -19.14 1.91 36.80
C LEU A 4 -20.38 2.18 35.93
N GLU A 5 -21.39 2.81 36.50
CA GLU A 5 -22.47 3.51 35.81
C GLU A 5 -22.35 5.01 36.10
N GLU A 6 -21.26 5.61 35.69
CA GLU A 6 -21.24 7.04 35.41
C GLU A 6 -21.22 7.19 33.88
N GLU A 7 -22.24 7.87 33.41
CA GLU A 7 -22.45 8.23 32.01
C GLU A 7 -21.20 8.84 31.40
N ILE A 8 -20.42 8.04 30.65
CA ILE A 8 -19.38 8.58 29.79
C ILE A 8 -20.11 9.12 28.57
N SER A 9 -20.27 10.41 28.52
CA SER A 9 -20.72 11.17 27.37
C SER A 9 -19.90 10.74 26.13
N VAL A 10 -20.60 10.23 25.11
CA VAL A 10 -20.06 9.67 23.87
C VAL A 10 -19.43 10.74 22.95
N SER A 11 -18.87 11.81 23.49
CA SER A 11 -18.24 12.89 22.72
C SER A 11 -16.71 12.90 22.75
N ASP A 12 -16.06 11.92 23.39
CA ASP A 12 -14.60 11.86 23.38
C ASP A 12 -14.11 10.80 22.36
N GLU A 13 -13.95 11.26 21.13
CA GLU A 13 -13.40 10.47 20.01
C GLU A 13 -12.07 9.77 20.36
N ARG A 14 -11.33 10.26 21.36
CA ARG A 14 -10.07 9.68 21.82
C ARG A 14 -10.25 8.33 22.53
N TYR A 15 -11.42 8.07 23.12
CA TYR A 15 -11.71 6.79 23.77
C TYR A 15 -12.13 5.72 22.77
N GLN A 16 -12.86 6.08 21.74
CA GLN A 16 -13.22 5.18 20.64
C GLN A 16 -11.98 4.75 19.85
N LEU A 17 -11.09 5.68 19.60
CA LEU A 17 -9.80 5.40 18.93
C LEU A 17 -8.92 4.45 19.77
N ARG A 18 -8.81 4.65 21.10
CA ARG A 18 -8.04 3.79 21.99
C ARG A 18 -8.57 2.34 22.03
N LEU A 19 -9.88 2.14 21.95
CA LEU A 19 -10.45 0.79 21.90
C LEU A 19 -10.13 0.07 20.56
N MET A 20 -10.12 0.80 19.46
CA MET A 20 -9.68 0.27 18.15
C MET A 20 -8.19 -0.10 18.15
N ILE A 21 -7.31 0.73 18.74
CA ILE A 21 -5.87 0.48 18.85
C ILE A 21 -5.59 -0.83 19.60
N PHE A 22 -6.32 -1.11 20.68
CA PHE A 22 -6.16 -2.35 21.45
C PHE A 22 -6.46 -3.62 20.65
N GLN A 23 -7.33 -3.55 19.65
CA GLN A 23 -7.65 -4.69 18.80
C GLN A 23 -6.61 -4.93 17.69
N PHE A 24 -5.95 -3.87 17.22
CA PHE A 24 -4.91 -3.94 16.18
C PHE A 24 -3.55 -4.37 16.74
N ASP A 25 -3.16 -3.86 17.90
CA ASP A 25 -1.90 -4.23 18.57
C ASP A 25 -1.80 -5.73 18.83
N TYR A 26 -2.92 -6.39 18.99
CA TYR A 26 -2.96 -7.82 19.30
C TYR A 26 -2.57 -8.73 18.14
N LEU A 27 -2.79 -8.34 16.90
CA LEU A 27 -2.52 -9.17 15.74
C LEU A 27 -1.08 -9.08 15.23
N LEU A 28 -0.45 -7.91 15.39
CA LEU A 28 0.94 -7.67 14.96
C LEU A 28 1.98 -8.03 16.03
N LEU A 29 1.58 -8.08 17.30
CA LEU A 29 2.50 -8.35 18.42
C LEU A 29 2.78 -9.82 18.70
N LEU A 30 2.00 -10.75 18.15
CA LEU A 30 2.08 -12.16 18.56
C LEU A 30 3.29 -12.93 18.04
N ASN A 31 4.11 -12.36 17.18
CA ASN A 31 5.15 -13.11 16.48
C ASN A 31 6.59 -12.81 16.93
N ARG A 32 6.84 -12.05 17.99
CA ARG A 32 8.21 -11.67 18.41
C ARG A 32 8.77 -12.38 19.62
N THR A 33 8.09 -13.35 20.19
CA THR A 33 8.63 -14.02 21.38
C THR A 33 8.89 -15.52 21.15
N ASN A 34 10.17 -15.86 20.96
CA ASN A 34 10.66 -17.21 21.23
C ASN A 34 10.38 -17.54 22.70
N GLY A 35 9.30 -18.25 22.99
CA GLY A 35 9.11 -19.06 24.18
C GLY A 35 8.90 -18.40 25.54
N ASP A 36 9.21 -17.13 25.75
CA ASP A 36 9.03 -16.43 27.03
C ASP A 36 8.21 -15.17 26.85
N MET A 37 6.93 -15.25 27.29
CA MET A 37 6.01 -14.12 27.29
C MET A 37 6.29 -13.19 28.47
N GLU A 38 7.24 -12.30 28.34
CA GLU A 38 7.21 -11.06 29.09
C GLU A 38 6.43 -10.02 28.28
N TRP A 39 5.43 -9.46 28.88
CA TRP A 39 4.67 -8.34 28.33
C TRP A 39 5.62 -7.20 28.01
N ALA A 40 6.04 -7.07 26.77
CA ALA A 40 6.61 -5.82 26.29
C ALA A 40 5.47 -4.78 26.23
N SER A 41 5.17 -4.20 27.39
CA SER A 41 4.28 -3.02 27.53
C SER A 41 4.84 -1.78 26.81
N SER A 42 5.91 -1.92 26.03
CA SER A 42 6.65 -0.83 25.39
C SER A 42 6.83 -0.97 23.87
N GLU A 43 6.41 -2.07 23.25
CA GLU A 43 6.64 -2.26 21.82
C GLU A 43 5.36 -2.51 21.01
N THR A 44 4.52 -1.48 20.90
CA THR A 44 3.53 -1.35 19.83
C THR A 44 4.24 -1.43 18.47
N SER A 45 3.61 -2.09 17.48
CA SER A 45 4.16 -2.16 16.13
C SER A 45 4.53 -0.76 15.63
N ALA A 46 5.60 -0.63 14.83
CA ALA A 46 6.06 0.66 14.36
C ALA A 46 4.98 1.39 13.55
N VAL A 47 4.19 0.66 12.77
CA VAL A 47 3.02 1.18 12.04
C VAL A 47 2.04 1.81 13.02
N VAL A 48 1.64 1.08 14.06
CA VAL A 48 0.68 1.55 15.05
C VAL A 48 1.26 2.72 15.86
N ARG A 49 2.51 2.63 16.36
CA ARG A 49 3.14 3.71 17.13
C ARG A 49 3.24 5.00 16.35
N TYR A 50 3.69 4.91 15.10
CA TYR A 50 3.91 6.09 14.29
C TYR A 50 2.61 6.76 13.90
N PHE A 51 1.62 5.98 13.53
CA PHE A 51 0.29 6.50 13.20
C PHE A 51 -0.47 7.00 14.45
N TYR A 52 -0.14 6.55 15.65
CA TYR A 52 -0.81 6.90 16.91
C TYR A 52 0.08 7.65 17.92
N SER A 53 1.24 8.16 17.52
CA SER A 53 2.04 9.04 18.36
C SER A 53 1.24 10.29 18.72
N PRO A 54 1.27 10.77 19.98
CA PRO A 54 0.59 12.01 20.37
C PRO A 54 1.01 13.26 19.57
N VAL A 55 2.15 13.20 18.90
CA VAL A 55 2.65 14.26 18.02
C VAL A 55 2.00 14.21 16.63
N TYR A 56 1.40 13.05 16.24
CA TYR A 56 0.75 12.83 14.96
C TYR A 56 -0.66 12.23 15.15
N VAL A 57 -1.54 12.96 15.82
CA VAL A 57 -2.95 12.60 16.08
C VAL A 57 -3.80 12.71 14.81
N ALA A 58 -3.38 12.13 13.72
CA ALA A 58 -4.22 12.06 12.52
C ALA A 58 -3.92 10.82 11.69
N THR A 59 -3.91 9.66 12.32
CA THR A 59 -4.02 8.45 11.53
C THR A 59 -5.48 8.19 11.26
N LEU A 60 -5.82 8.28 10.03
CA LEU A 60 -7.15 8.00 9.56
C LEU A 60 -7.21 6.57 9.13
N PHE A 61 -8.21 5.96 9.62
CA PHE A 61 -8.63 4.65 9.22
C PHE A 61 -9.80 4.82 8.24
N ALA A 62 -9.59 4.37 7.03
CA ALA A 62 -10.62 4.24 6.03
C ALA A 62 -10.71 2.78 5.57
N SER A 63 -11.74 2.43 4.84
CA SER A 63 -11.86 1.14 4.15
C SER A 63 -12.20 1.34 2.69
N GLU A 64 -11.81 0.37 1.86
CA GLU A 64 -12.13 0.38 0.44
C GLU A 64 -12.66 -0.96 -0.06
N SER A 65 -13.58 -0.90 -1.03
CA SER A 65 -14.16 -2.07 -1.65
C SER A 65 -13.35 -2.52 -2.86
N THR A 66 -13.06 -3.83 -2.93
CA THR A 66 -12.04 -4.42 -3.80
C THR A 66 -12.56 -5.16 -5.03
N TYR A 67 -13.88 -5.20 -5.28
CA TYR A 67 -14.47 -5.90 -6.43
C TYR A 67 -13.90 -5.40 -7.77
N ASN A 68 -13.94 -6.25 -8.81
CA ASN A 68 -13.65 -5.86 -10.20
C ASN A 68 -14.96 -5.63 -10.97
N LEU A 69 -14.90 -4.96 -12.13
CA LEU A 69 -16.12 -4.65 -12.90
C LEU A 69 -16.96 -5.87 -13.28
N ASN A 70 -16.32 -7.00 -13.53
CA ASN A 70 -16.96 -8.23 -13.97
C ASN A 70 -16.76 -9.39 -12.99
N ALA A 71 -16.27 -9.14 -11.76
CA ALA A 71 -16.10 -10.15 -10.72
C ALA A 71 -16.40 -9.57 -9.34
N GLN A 72 -17.11 -10.36 -8.50
CA GLN A 72 -17.45 -9.96 -7.13
C GLN A 72 -16.22 -9.90 -6.22
N ILE A 73 -15.23 -10.73 -6.49
CA ILE A 73 -13.99 -10.83 -5.73
C ILE A 73 -12.87 -10.19 -6.56
N GLY A 74 -12.07 -9.36 -5.93
CA GLY A 74 -10.95 -8.67 -6.55
C GLY A 74 -9.83 -9.59 -6.98
N GLU A 75 -9.15 -9.23 -8.05
CA GLU A 75 -7.93 -9.87 -8.56
C GLU A 75 -6.86 -8.80 -8.75
N SER A 76 -5.61 -9.15 -8.45
CA SER A 76 -4.53 -8.17 -8.25
C SER A 76 -4.32 -7.21 -9.43
N SER A 77 -4.42 -7.64 -10.68
CA SER A 77 -4.16 -6.72 -11.83
C SER A 77 -5.26 -5.69 -12.02
N ALA A 78 -6.52 -6.10 -11.85
CA ALA A 78 -7.67 -5.21 -11.94
C ALA A 78 -7.78 -4.31 -10.69
N CYS A 79 -7.49 -4.84 -9.50
CA CYS A 79 -7.43 -4.07 -8.26
C CYS A 79 -6.28 -3.05 -8.29
N ALA A 80 -5.09 -3.45 -8.76
CA ALA A 80 -3.97 -2.53 -8.93
C ALA A 80 -4.26 -1.45 -9.97
N THR A 81 -5.01 -1.77 -11.03
CA THR A 81 -5.48 -0.75 -11.98
C THR A 81 -6.40 0.26 -11.28
N ALA A 82 -7.29 -0.19 -10.39
CA ALA A 82 -8.10 0.73 -9.59
C ALA A 82 -7.22 1.60 -8.67
N LEU A 83 -6.27 0.99 -7.92
CA LEU A 83 -5.40 1.66 -6.95
C LEU A 83 -4.33 2.58 -7.55
N LEU A 84 -3.93 2.34 -8.79
CA LEU A 84 -2.83 3.07 -9.42
C LEU A 84 -3.26 3.96 -10.57
N CYS A 85 -4.44 3.70 -11.15
CA CYS A 85 -4.96 4.46 -12.29
C CYS A 85 -6.32 5.13 -12.03
N GLY A 86 -6.97 4.86 -10.90
CA GLY A 86 -8.24 5.49 -10.52
C GLY A 86 -9.47 4.98 -11.29
N VAL A 87 -9.38 3.81 -11.90
CA VAL A 87 -10.44 3.26 -12.75
C VAL A 87 -10.61 1.77 -12.45
N LYS A 88 -11.84 1.33 -12.14
CA LYS A 88 -12.14 -0.09 -12.04
C LYS A 88 -11.94 -0.79 -13.38
N ALA A 89 -11.34 -1.98 -13.34
CA ALA A 89 -10.96 -2.78 -14.50
C ALA A 89 -11.70 -4.12 -14.54
N ASN A 90 -11.64 -4.80 -15.68
CA ASN A 90 -12.09 -6.17 -15.80
C ASN A 90 -11.03 -7.14 -15.26
N PHE A 91 -11.50 -8.25 -14.73
CA PHE A 91 -10.69 -9.35 -14.20
C PHE A 91 -9.53 -9.72 -15.13
N GLU A 92 -8.32 -9.86 -14.59
CA GLU A 92 -7.08 -10.25 -15.28
C GLU A 92 -6.61 -9.29 -16.39
N THR A 93 -7.14 -8.06 -16.47
CA THR A 93 -6.62 -6.99 -17.34
C THR A 93 -5.74 -6.02 -16.56
N VAL A 94 -4.81 -5.36 -17.21
CA VAL A 94 -3.80 -4.47 -16.61
C VAL A 94 -3.84 -3.10 -17.27
N GLY A 95 -4.01 -2.02 -16.47
CA GLY A 95 -3.95 -0.64 -16.96
C GLY A 95 -5.00 -0.31 -18.03
N LEU A 96 -6.15 -0.97 -17.99
CA LEU A 96 -7.25 -0.80 -18.95
C LEU A 96 -8.55 -0.50 -18.21
N ASP A 97 -9.41 0.31 -18.80
CA ASP A 97 -10.77 0.54 -18.33
C ASP A 97 -11.72 -0.64 -18.63
N GLY A 98 -13.00 -0.51 -18.32
CA GLY A 98 -14.04 -1.53 -18.55
C GLY A 98 -14.24 -1.97 -20.00
N ASN A 99 -13.68 -1.25 -20.98
CA ASN A 99 -13.73 -1.63 -22.40
C ASN A 99 -12.61 -2.64 -22.76
N GLY A 100 -11.54 -2.71 -21.95
CA GLY A 100 -10.49 -3.73 -22.07
C GLY A 100 -11.06 -5.13 -21.81
N LYS A 101 -10.85 -6.08 -22.71
CA LYS A 101 -11.35 -7.45 -22.61
C LYS A 101 -10.20 -8.43 -22.48
N PHE A 102 -10.32 -9.37 -21.54
CA PHE A 102 -9.32 -10.40 -21.29
C PHE A 102 -8.91 -11.11 -22.59
N GLU A 103 -7.59 -11.22 -22.79
CA GLU A 103 -6.94 -11.82 -23.98
C GLU A 103 -7.30 -11.19 -25.34
N ASN A 104 -8.03 -10.08 -25.37
CA ASN A 104 -8.33 -9.38 -26.62
C ASN A 104 -7.35 -8.23 -26.84
N CYS A 105 -6.30 -8.49 -27.62
CA CYS A 105 -5.25 -7.53 -27.97
C CYS A 105 -5.83 -6.19 -28.49
N TYR A 106 -6.83 -6.24 -29.38
CA TYR A 106 -7.35 -5.03 -30.03
C TYR A 106 -8.19 -4.15 -29.08
N SER A 107 -8.81 -4.76 -28.06
CA SER A 107 -9.55 -3.99 -27.07
C SER A 107 -8.66 -3.10 -26.22
N SER A 108 -7.36 -3.44 -26.08
CA SER A 108 -6.45 -2.66 -25.25
C SER A 108 -6.07 -1.31 -25.84
N PHE A 109 -6.21 -1.08 -27.15
CA PHE A 109 -5.76 0.17 -27.77
C PHE A 109 -6.65 1.38 -27.44
N GLY A 110 -7.94 1.15 -27.23
CA GLY A 110 -8.91 2.22 -26.92
C GLY A 110 -9.28 2.32 -25.45
N SER A 111 -8.69 1.48 -24.58
CA SER A 111 -9.07 1.37 -23.16
C SER A 111 -7.92 1.61 -22.18
N ARG A 112 -6.80 2.14 -22.64
CA ARG A 112 -5.64 2.47 -21.82
C ARG A 112 -5.97 3.59 -20.84
N VAL A 113 -5.49 3.44 -19.60
CA VAL A 113 -5.64 4.45 -18.55
C VAL A 113 -4.29 4.84 -17.99
N ASP A 114 -4.12 6.13 -17.68
CA ASP A 114 -2.87 6.66 -17.13
C ASP A 114 -2.75 6.32 -15.64
N SER A 115 -1.53 6.04 -15.20
CA SER A 115 -1.24 5.71 -13.80
C SER A 115 -0.69 6.89 -13.02
N LEU A 116 -0.64 6.75 -11.67
CA LEU A 116 0.06 7.68 -10.78
C LEU A 116 1.51 7.92 -11.19
N ALA A 117 2.22 6.92 -11.71
CA ALA A 117 3.58 7.11 -12.22
C ALA A 117 3.59 8.04 -13.44
N TYR A 118 2.68 7.85 -14.38
CA TYR A 118 2.55 8.74 -15.54
C TYR A 118 2.19 10.16 -15.10
N TRP A 119 1.19 10.32 -14.22
CA TRP A 119 0.80 11.64 -13.71
C TRP A 119 1.94 12.35 -12.97
N ALA A 120 2.72 11.61 -12.17
CA ALA A 120 3.88 12.15 -11.48
C ALA A 120 4.98 12.62 -12.46
N GLN A 121 5.28 11.82 -13.49
CA GLN A 121 6.26 12.17 -14.51
C GLN A 121 5.84 13.41 -15.31
N GLN A 122 4.54 13.59 -15.59
CA GLN A 122 4.03 14.80 -16.26
C GLN A 122 4.26 16.08 -15.44
N GLN A 123 4.35 15.97 -14.11
CA GLN A 123 4.73 17.08 -13.22
C GLN A 123 6.26 17.18 -13.00
N GLY A 124 7.03 16.33 -13.68
CA GLY A 124 8.49 16.30 -13.59
C GLY A 124 9.03 15.69 -12.30
N LYS A 125 8.19 14.94 -11.56
CA LYS A 125 8.62 14.18 -10.38
C LYS A 125 9.37 12.92 -10.80
N SER A 126 10.31 12.47 -9.96
CA SER A 126 10.96 11.16 -10.13
C SER A 126 10.01 10.04 -9.73
N THR A 127 10.14 8.87 -10.36
CA THR A 127 9.27 7.73 -10.09
C THR A 127 10.04 6.46 -9.75
N GLY A 128 9.52 5.66 -8.83
CA GLY A 128 10.12 4.41 -8.40
C GLY A 128 9.09 3.29 -8.26
N LEU A 129 9.53 2.07 -8.53
CA LEU A 129 8.80 0.81 -8.36
C LEU A 129 9.70 -0.17 -7.63
N VAL A 130 9.24 -0.65 -6.47
CA VAL A 130 9.94 -1.63 -5.64
C VAL A 130 8.96 -2.74 -5.26
N THR A 131 9.35 -3.99 -5.43
CA THR A 131 8.53 -5.15 -5.08
C THR A 131 9.40 -6.35 -4.73
N ASN A 132 8.90 -7.25 -3.90
CA ASN A 132 9.50 -8.59 -3.71
C ASN A 132 8.87 -9.65 -4.62
N THR A 133 7.98 -9.25 -5.54
CA THR A 133 7.49 -10.11 -6.63
C THR A 133 8.34 -9.95 -7.89
N ARG A 134 7.90 -10.57 -9.00
CA ARG A 134 8.39 -10.20 -10.33
C ARG A 134 7.91 -8.79 -10.65
N ILE A 135 8.76 -7.94 -11.18
CA ILE A 135 8.36 -6.58 -11.60
C ILE A 135 7.35 -6.57 -12.76
N THR A 136 7.18 -7.70 -13.44
CA THR A 136 6.16 -7.92 -14.47
C THR A 136 4.90 -8.59 -13.95
N HIS A 137 4.81 -8.85 -12.63
CA HIS A 137 3.63 -9.43 -11.99
C HIS A 137 2.42 -8.49 -12.07
N ALA A 138 1.25 -9.01 -11.73
CA ALA A 138 -0.03 -8.33 -11.87
C ALA A 138 -0.03 -6.90 -11.31
N THR A 139 0.29 -6.75 -10.02
CA THR A 139 0.21 -5.49 -9.30
C THR A 139 1.20 -4.45 -9.81
N PRO A 140 2.52 -4.70 -9.84
CA PRO A 140 3.47 -3.70 -10.30
C PRO A 140 3.29 -3.35 -11.77
N SER A 141 2.77 -4.28 -12.60
CA SER A 141 2.56 -4.01 -14.02
C SER A 141 1.50 -2.94 -14.30
N ALA A 142 0.49 -2.79 -13.44
CA ALA A 142 -0.53 -1.75 -13.58
C ALA A 142 0.04 -0.32 -13.47
N LEU A 143 1.24 -0.16 -12.90
CA LEU A 143 1.89 1.14 -12.82
C LEU A 143 2.39 1.64 -14.19
N TYR A 144 2.66 0.75 -15.16
CA TYR A 144 3.33 1.12 -16.41
C TYR A 144 2.82 0.42 -17.67
N ALA A 145 2.05 -0.65 -17.55
CA ALA A 145 1.64 -1.46 -18.70
C ALA A 145 0.14 -1.37 -18.99
N HIS A 146 -0.21 -1.61 -20.25
CA HIS A 146 -1.57 -1.69 -20.74
C HIS A 146 -1.72 -3.04 -21.48
N SER A 147 -2.19 -4.06 -20.74
CA SER A 147 -2.28 -5.42 -21.27
C SER A 147 -3.68 -6.02 -21.07
N PRO A 148 -4.22 -6.68 -22.09
CA PRO A 148 -5.48 -7.42 -21.96
C PRO A 148 -5.33 -8.71 -21.16
N SER A 149 -4.10 -9.05 -20.71
CA SER A 149 -3.86 -10.20 -19.85
C SER A 149 -2.64 -9.98 -18.98
N ARG A 150 -2.78 -10.19 -17.65
CA ARG A 150 -1.69 -10.18 -16.68
C ARG A 150 -0.63 -11.26 -16.95
N TYR A 151 -0.99 -12.27 -17.72
CA TYR A 151 -0.10 -13.39 -18.04
C TYR A 151 0.88 -13.08 -19.19
N TRP A 152 0.71 -11.96 -19.90
CA TRP A 152 1.58 -11.59 -21.02
C TRP A 152 2.88 -10.91 -20.53
N GLU A 153 3.55 -11.54 -19.58
CA GLU A 153 4.77 -11.01 -18.97
C GLU A 153 5.96 -10.98 -19.94
N ASP A 154 6.02 -11.92 -20.90
CA ASP A 154 7.00 -11.96 -21.99
C ASP A 154 6.33 -12.30 -23.33
N ASP A 155 7.04 -12.14 -24.45
CA ASP A 155 6.52 -12.41 -25.79
C ASP A 155 6.14 -13.88 -26.02
N GLY A 156 6.74 -14.81 -25.28
CA GLY A 156 6.39 -16.23 -25.31
C GLY A 156 4.98 -16.50 -24.78
N LYS A 157 4.48 -15.65 -23.92
CA LYS A 157 3.13 -15.72 -23.32
C LYS A 157 2.05 -15.01 -24.14
N VAL A 158 2.45 -14.08 -25.01
CA VAL A 158 1.51 -13.42 -25.92
C VAL A 158 1.11 -14.42 -27.00
N PRO A 159 -0.20 -14.65 -27.27
CA PRO A 159 -0.65 -15.51 -28.36
C PRO A 159 -0.05 -15.10 -29.70
N ILE A 160 0.37 -16.08 -30.51
CA ILE A 160 1.08 -15.85 -31.79
C ILE A 160 0.38 -14.80 -32.67
N PRO A 161 -0.96 -14.83 -32.87
CA PRO A 161 -1.63 -13.81 -33.70
C PRO A 161 -1.49 -12.39 -33.15
N SER A 162 -1.35 -12.23 -31.83
CA SER A 162 -1.30 -10.94 -31.14
C SER A 162 0.11 -10.37 -30.99
N ARG A 163 1.18 -11.17 -31.13
CA ARG A 163 2.59 -10.75 -30.90
C ARG A 163 3.05 -9.58 -31.75
N LYS A 164 2.48 -9.41 -32.95
CA LYS A 164 2.85 -8.30 -33.84
C LYS A 164 2.18 -6.99 -33.44
N SER A 165 1.04 -7.05 -32.77
CA SER A 165 0.20 -5.89 -32.46
C SER A 165 0.29 -5.48 -30.99
N CYS A 166 0.35 -6.43 -30.06
CA CYS A 166 0.45 -6.17 -28.62
C CYS A 166 1.85 -6.50 -28.10
N LYS A 167 2.42 -5.56 -27.37
CA LYS A 167 3.67 -5.77 -26.63
C LYS A 167 3.38 -6.54 -25.34
N ASP A 168 4.32 -7.39 -24.95
CA ASP A 168 4.34 -7.97 -23.60
C ASP A 168 4.63 -6.91 -22.53
N ILE A 169 4.33 -7.26 -21.27
CA ILE A 169 4.47 -6.36 -20.13
C ILE A 169 5.93 -5.91 -19.93
N ALA A 170 6.91 -6.84 -20.04
CA ALA A 170 8.33 -6.49 -19.88
C ALA A 170 8.80 -5.50 -20.96
N ARG A 171 8.35 -5.66 -22.19
CA ARG A 171 8.67 -4.70 -23.27
C ARG A 171 8.08 -3.32 -23.03
N GLN A 172 6.85 -3.24 -22.51
CA GLN A 172 6.22 -1.94 -22.22
C GLN A 172 7.04 -1.19 -21.15
N LEU A 173 7.57 -1.87 -20.13
CA LEU A 173 8.42 -1.25 -19.12
C LEU A 173 9.69 -0.61 -19.70
N VAL A 174 10.26 -1.22 -20.75
CA VAL A 174 11.51 -0.74 -21.36
C VAL A 174 11.27 0.30 -22.45
N GLU A 175 10.18 0.17 -23.20
CA GLU A 175 9.98 0.91 -24.45
C GLU A 175 8.94 2.03 -24.37
N ASP A 176 7.92 1.88 -23.51
CA ASP A 176 6.75 2.74 -23.50
C ASP A 176 6.71 3.65 -22.26
N ASP A 177 5.99 4.76 -22.34
CA ASP A 177 5.71 5.62 -21.22
C ASP A 177 4.57 5.01 -20.37
N PRO A 178 4.63 5.15 -19.04
CA PRO A 178 5.65 5.77 -18.22
C PRO A 178 6.88 4.88 -17.93
N GLY A 179 6.84 3.57 -18.28
CA GLY A 179 7.82 2.56 -17.89
C GLY A 179 9.26 2.97 -18.15
N ARG A 180 9.56 3.40 -19.40
CA ARG A 180 10.91 3.82 -19.79
C ARG A 180 11.47 5.01 -19.00
N PHE A 181 10.63 5.77 -18.30
CA PHE A 181 11.03 6.93 -17.49
C PHE A 181 10.99 6.67 -15.99
N ILE A 182 10.66 5.45 -15.55
CA ILE A 182 10.78 5.09 -14.13
C ILE A 182 12.25 5.11 -13.74
N ASN A 183 12.60 5.91 -12.74
CA ASN A 183 13.97 6.12 -12.31
C ASN A 183 14.55 4.91 -11.56
N VAL A 184 13.75 4.27 -10.71
CA VAL A 184 14.19 3.14 -9.91
C VAL A 184 13.20 1.99 -10.07
N ILE A 185 13.69 0.82 -10.48
CA ILE A 185 12.92 -0.40 -10.69
C ILE A 185 13.65 -1.53 -9.97
N LEU A 186 13.09 -2.04 -8.86
CA LEU A 186 13.72 -3.08 -8.05
C LEU A 186 12.72 -4.21 -7.77
N GLY A 187 13.12 -5.46 -8.00
CA GLY A 187 12.32 -6.64 -7.75
C GLY A 187 12.89 -7.90 -8.40
N GLY A 188 12.04 -8.92 -8.58
CA GLY A 188 12.39 -10.17 -9.25
C GLY A 188 12.01 -10.20 -10.74
N GLY A 189 12.12 -11.39 -11.35
CA GLY A 189 11.55 -11.67 -12.68
C GLY A 189 12.52 -11.63 -13.85
N ARG A 190 13.84 -11.80 -13.63
CA ARG A 190 14.86 -11.81 -14.73
C ARG A 190 14.46 -12.68 -15.92
N ARG A 191 13.76 -13.82 -15.68
CA ARG A 191 13.34 -14.75 -16.74
C ARG A 191 12.53 -14.12 -17.87
N HIS A 192 11.76 -13.07 -17.60
CA HIS A 192 10.95 -12.39 -18.60
C HIS A 192 11.73 -11.31 -19.38
N TRP A 193 12.95 -11.00 -18.93
CA TRP A 193 13.86 -10.04 -19.56
C TRP A 193 14.91 -10.70 -20.45
N LEU A 194 15.26 -11.95 -20.13
CA LEU A 194 16.32 -12.70 -20.81
C LEU A 194 15.77 -13.55 -21.96
N PRO A 195 16.50 -13.62 -23.09
CA PRO A 195 16.13 -14.52 -24.17
C PRO A 195 16.34 -15.99 -23.76
N LYS A 196 15.61 -16.90 -24.39
CA LYS A 196 15.65 -18.33 -24.09
C LYS A 196 17.05 -18.95 -24.21
N VAL A 197 17.93 -18.36 -25.01
CA VAL A 197 19.32 -18.83 -25.20
C VAL A 197 20.27 -18.33 -24.11
N ALA A 198 19.84 -17.42 -23.23
CA ALA A 198 20.64 -16.91 -22.11
C ALA A 198 20.32 -17.69 -20.83
N GLN A 199 21.36 -18.07 -20.11
CA GLN A 199 21.26 -18.66 -18.77
C GLN A 199 21.10 -17.56 -17.72
N ASP A 200 20.37 -17.88 -16.65
CA ASP A 200 20.22 -16.98 -15.51
C ASP A 200 21.55 -16.93 -14.72
N PRO A 201 22.03 -15.74 -14.31
CA PRO A 201 23.32 -15.62 -13.61
C PRO A 201 23.31 -16.23 -12.21
N GLU A 202 22.16 -16.33 -11.56
CA GLU A 202 21.99 -16.94 -10.24
C GLU A 202 21.68 -18.45 -10.32
N LEU A 203 20.87 -18.82 -11.31
CA LEU A 203 20.42 -20.20 -11.56
C LEU A 203 20.88 -20.65 -12.95
N PRO A 204 22.16 -21.05 -13.15
CA PRO A 204 22.71 -21.35 -14.47
C PRO A 204 22.04 -22.51 -15.22
N THR A 205 21.22 -23.31 -14.54
CA THR A 205 20.39 -24.36 -15.15
C THR A 205 19.11 -23.82 -15.78
N ASP A 206 18.73 -22.58 -15.46
CA ASP A 206 17.50 -21.96 -15.89
C ASP A 206 17.78 -20.96 -17.04
N GLU A 207 16.93 -21.03 -18.05
CA GLU A 207 17.01 -20.18 -19.25
C GLU A 207 16.02 -19.02 -19.17
N GLY A 208 16.30 -17.92 -19.87
CA GLY A 208 15.32 -16.87 -20.10
C GLY A 208 14.07 -17.40 -20.82
N ARG A 209 13.00 -16.62 -20.83
CA ARG A 209 11.70 -17.03 -21.42
C ARG A 209 11.37 -16.35 -22.73
N ARG A 210 12.09 -15.28 -23.11
CA ARG A 210 11.80 -14.54 -24.33
C ARG A 210 12.11 -15.33 -25.58
N LEU A 211 11.18 -15.34 -26.52
CA LEU A 211 11.29 -16.02 -27.81
C LEU A 211 11.70 -15.07 -28.95
N ASP A 212 11.63 -13.75 -28.73
CA ASP A 212 12.06 -12.73 -29.69
C ASP A 212 13.59 -12.56 -29.77
N GLY A 213 14.33 -13.30 -28.93
CA GLY A 213 15.80 -13.28 -28.90
C GLY A 213 16.39 -12.03 -28.24
N ARG A 214 15.57 -11.13 -27.66
CA ARG A 214 16.02 -9.89 -27.06
C ARG A 214 16.43 -10.09 -25.60
N ASN A 215 17.50 -9.39 -25.22
CA ASN A 215 17.86 -9.16 -23.83
C ASN A 215 17.38 -7.75 -23.46
N LEU A 216 16.27 -7.65 -22.71
CA LEU A 216 15.68 -6.36 -22.35
C LEU A 216 16.51 -5.60 -21.32
N ILE A 217 17.39 -6.26 -20.56
CA ILE A 217 18.35 -5.59 -19.65
C ILE A 217 19.34 -4.77 -20.50
N ASP A 218 19.90 -5.39 -21.55
CA ASP A 218 20.80 -4.69 -22.46
C ASP A 218 20.09 -3.56 -23.22
N ASP A 219 18.83 -3.77 -23.58
CA ASP A 219 18.03 -2.75 -24.27
C ASP A 219 17.78 -1.54 -23.35
N TRP A 220 17.46 -1.79 -22.06
CA TRP A 220 17.29 -0.74 -21.06
C TRP A 220 18.59 0.05 -20.85
N ILE A 221 19.72 -0.64 -20.66
CA ILE A 221 21.04 -0.01 -20.50
C ILE A 221 21.37 0.83 -21.74
N ARG A 222 21.12 0.28 -22.93
CA ARG A 222 21.39 0.97 -24.20
C ARG A 222 20.55 2.23 -24.37
N ASP A 223 19.26 2.20 -23.97
CA ASP A 223 18.39 3.38 -23.99
C ASP A 223 18.94 4.50 -23.09
N LYS A 224 19.31 4.16 -21.84
CA LYS A 224 19.87 5.14 -20.90
C LYS A 224 21.19 5.72 -21.40
N LYS A 225 22.07 4.87 -21.92
CA LYS A 225 23.36 5.30 -22.51
C LYS A 225 23.17 6.22 -23.70
N LYS A 226 22.23 5.94 -24.62
CA LYS A 226 21.91 6.81 -25.75
C LYS A 226 21.44 8.20 -25.33
N ARG A 227 20.77 8.29 -24.20
CA ARG A 227 20.29 9.56 -23.63
C ARG A 227 21.30 10.24 -22.71
N ASN A 228 22.52 9.70 -22.60
CA ASN A 228 23.58 10.17 -21.71
C ASN A 228 23.15 10.25 -20.23
N ILE A 229 22.41 9.25 -19.77
CA ILE A 229 21.88 9.15 -18.41
C ILE A 229 22.79 8.22 -17.59
N LYS A 230 23.05 8.57 -16.32
CA LYS A 230 23.76 7.72 -15.37
C LYS A 230 22.83 6.60 -14.89
N ALA A 231 23.04 5.41 -15.35
CA ALA A 231 22.20 4.25 -15.08
C ALA A 231 23.05 3.02 -14.73
N GLU A 232 22.55 2.26 -13.75
CA GLU A 232 23.18 1.03 -13.28
C GLU A 232 22.18 -0.13 -13.28
N TYR A 233 22.71 -1.34 -13.49
CA TYR A 233 21.99 -2.60 -13.36
C TYR A 233 22.64 -3.46 -12.28
N VAL A 234 21.83 -4.01 -11.38
CA VAL A 234 22.26 -4.87 -10.29
C VAL A 234 21.36 -6.11 -10.20
N TRP A 235 21.89 -7.21 -9.67
CA TRP A 235 21.11 -8.45 -9.55
C TRP A 235 21.33 -9.22 -8.24
N ASN A 236 22.13 -8.69 -7.28
CA ASN A 236 22.28 -9.25 -5.94
C ASN A 236 22.49 -8.14 -4.91
N ASN A 237 22.44 -8.52 -3.63
CA ASN A 237 22.53 -7.60 -2.50
C ASN A 237 23.87 -6.82 -2.50
N SER A 238 25.00 -7.49 -2.68
CA SER A 238 26.33 -6.85 -2.70
C SER A 238 26.47 -5.77 -3.78
N GLN A 239 25.80 -5.95 -4.93
CA GLN A 239 25.82 -4.96 -5.99
C GLN A 239 24.92 -3.76 -5.63
N LEU A 240 23.74 -4.02 -5.03
CA LEU A 240 22.85 -2.95 -4.57
C LEU A 240 23.51 -2.08 -3.50
N ASP A 241 24.23 -2.68 -2.56
CA ASP A 241 24.95 -1.96 -1.50
C ASP A 241 25.98 -0.99 -2.06
N LYS A 242 26.69 -1.39 -3.11
CA LYS A 242 27.73 -0.57 -3.76
C LYS A 242 27.20 0.60 -4.57
N ILE A 243 25.89 0.67 -4.81
CA ILE A 243 25.30 1.79 -5.54
C ILE A 243 25.38 3.06 -4.71
N ASP A 244 26.11 4.04 -5.22
CA ASP A 244 26.08 5.41 -4.70
C ASP A 244 24.88 6.17 -5.28
N ALA A 245 23.84 6.34 -4.46
CA ALA A 245 22.62 7.00 -4.86
C ALA A 245 22.82 8.44 -5.40
N LYS A 246 23.90 9.13 -5.00
CA LYS A 246 24.21 10.49 -5.48
C LYS A 246 24.63 10.50 -6.94
N ASN A 247 25.24 9.41 -7.42
CA ASN A 247 25.84 9.31 -8.75
C ASN A 247 24.99 8.52 -9.76
N VAL A 248 23.82 7.99 -9.37
CA VAL A 248 22.94 7.20 -10.22
C VAL A 248 21.59 7.89 -10.37
N ASP A 249 21.12 8.06 -11.61
CA ASP A 249 19.81 8.67 -11.91
C ASP A 249 18.75 7.62 -12.24
N TYR A 250 19.18 6.47 -12.77
CA TYR A 250 18.32 5.32 -13.08
C TYR A 250 18.96 4.04 -12.54
N LEU A 251 18.18 3.26 -11.81
CA LEU A 251 18.61 1.97 -11.25
C LEU A 251 17.62 0.87 -11.64
N LEU A 252 18.12 -0.19 -12.24
CA LEU A 252 17.40 -1.43 -12.49
C LEU A 252 18.00 -2.54 -11.61
N GLY A 253 17.18 -3.16 -10.76
CA GLY A 253 17.56 -4.32 -9.96
C GLY A 253 16.62 -5.48 -10.22
N LEU A 254 17.17 -6.61 -10.72
CA LEU A 254 16.45 -7.85 -10.94
C LEU A 254 17.12 -8.95 -10.11
N PHE A 255 16.64 -9.15 -8.88
CA PHE A 255 17.35 -9.93 -7.88
C PHE A 255 17.08 -11.44 -7.98
N ALA A 256 15.92 -11.85 -8.49
CA ALA A 256 15.54 -13.25 -8.61
C ALA A 256 15.12 -13.63 -10.03
N TYR A 257 15.29 -14.91 -10.37
CA TYR A 257 14.81 -15.48 -11.63
C TYR A 257 13.29 -15.33 -11.79
N SER A 258 12.54 -15.60 -10.72
CA SER A 258 11.08 -15.44 -10.64
C SER A 258 10.73 -14.40 -9.56
N HIS A 259 9.83 -14.73 -8.61
CA HIS A 259 9.64 -13.93 -7.41
C HIS A 259 10.90 -14.01 -6.53
N MET A 260 11.17 -12.98 -5.76
CA MET A 260 12.18 -13.05 -4.70
C MET A 260 11.73 -14.06 -3.65
N GLU A 261 12.67 -14.59 -2.88
CA GLU A 261 12.36 -15.56 -1.84
C GLU A 261 11.44 -14.96 -0.75
N PHE A 262 10.72 -15.82 -0.03
CA PHE A 262 10.09 -15.39 1.21
C PHE A 262 11.17 -14.96 2.22
N GLU A 263 10.90 -13.98 3.04
CA GLU A 263 11.89 -13.46 4.00
C GLU A 263 12.48 -14.56 4.90
N VAL A 264 11.67 -15.54 5.27
CA VAL A 264 12.12 -16.68 6.10
C VAL A 264 13.08 -17.62 5.39
N ASP A 265 13.03 -17.68 4.06
CA ASP A 265 13.89 -18.52 3.21
C ASP A 265 15.03 -17.73 2.57
N ARG A 266 14.96 -16.41 2.62
CA ARG A 266 15.88 -15.52 1.90
C ARG A 266 17.34 -15.77 2.32
N ASP A 267 18.22 -15.92 1.32
CA ASP A 267 19.67 -15.87 1.56
C ASP A 267 20.05 -14.44 1.98
N LYS A 268 20.44 -14.29 3.26
CA LYS A 268 20.86 -13.01 3.86
C LYS A 268 22.34 -12.68 3.57
N GLY A 269 23.01 -13.51 2.77
CA GLY A 269 24.38 -13.29 2.34
C GLY A 269 24.52 -12.21 1.26
N GLN A 270 25.76 -11.91 0.92
CA GLN A 270 26.08 -10.87 -0.07
C GLN A 270 25.61 -11.21 -1.49
N ASN A 271 25.47 -12.49 -1.80
CA ASN A 271 25.02 -12.96 -3.12
C ASN A 271 23.52 -13.21 -3.20
N GLY A 272 22.81 -13.18 -2.06
CA GLY A 272 21.38 -13.37 -2.00
C GLY A 272 20.58 -12.10 -2.37
N ASP A 273 19.28 -12.21 -2.18
CA ASP A 273 18.33 -11.12 -2.45
C ASP A 273 18.43 -10.02 -1.38
N PRO A 274 18.37 -8.74 -1.74
CA PRO A 274 18.23 -7.66 -0.76
C PRO A 274 16.85 -7.71 -0.09
N PRO A 275 16.73 -7.36 1.21
CA PRO A 275 15.44 -7.24 1.86
C PRO A 275 14.66 -6.04 1.31
N LEU A 276 13.33 -6.09 1.40
CA LEU A 276 12.43 -5.08 0.83
C LEU A 276 12.73 -3.67 1.37
N HIS A 277 13.02 -3.54 2.66
CA HIS A 277 13.32 -2.24 3.28
C HIS A 277 14.61 -1.60 2.73
N GLU A 278 15.66 -2.38 2.43
CA GLU A 278 16.90 -1.86 1.85
C GLU A 278 16.67 -1.40 0.41
N MET A 279 15.92 -2.17 -0.38
CA MET A 279 15.49 -1.76 -1.72
C MET A 279 14.71 -0.45 -1.69
N ALA A 280 13.72 -0.32 -0.79
CA ALA A 280 12.90 0.87 -0.64
C ALA A 280 13.72 2.10 -0.23
N VAL A 281 14.62 1.97 0.75
CA VAL A 281 15.51 3.05 1.19
C VAL A 281 16.50 3.47 0.09
N LYS A 282 17.04 2.53 -0.67
CA LYS A 282 17.92 2.83 -1.80
C LYS A 282 17.16 3.59 -2.89
N ALA A 283 15.94 3.14 -3.22
CA ALA A 283 15.05 3.83 -4.17
C ALA A 283 14.77 5.26 -3.71
N LEU A 284 14.33 5.43 -2.48
CA LEU A 284 14.04 6.72 -1.87
C LEU A 284 15.24 7.67 -1.97
N SER A 285 16.45 7.18 -1.63
CA SER A 285 17.69 7.98 -1.68
C SER A 285 18.03 8.49 -3.09
N ILE A 286 17.67 7.75 -4.14
CA ILE A 286 17.84 8.18 -5.52
C ILE A 286 16.77 9.20 -5.91
N LEU A 287 15.50 8.94 -5.55
CA LEU A 287 14.36 9.75 -5.95
C LEU A 287 14.31 11.12 -5.29
N GLN A 288 14.73 11.22 -4.03
CA GLN A 288 14.77 12.48 -3.26
C GLN A 288 15.76 13.53 -3.81
N LYS A 289 16.62 13.17 -4.76
CA LYS A 289 17.48 14.16 -5.45
C LYS A 289 16.67 15.15 -6.31
N ASN A 290 15.47 14.78 -6.70
CA ASN A 290 14.62 15.62 -7.52
C ASN A 290 13.90 16.67 -6.65
N ASN A 291 14.19 17.93 -6.85
CA ASN A 291 13.58 19.04 -6.13
C ASN A 291 12.09 19.28 -6.47
N LYS A 292 11.57 18.63 -7.51
CA LYS A 292 10.13 18.61 -7.81
C LYS A 292 9.38 17.51 -7.06
N GLY A 293 10.10 16.72 -6.24
CA GLY A 293 9.55 15.61 -5.50
C GLY A 293 9.57 14.28 -6.26
N PHE A 294 8.90 13.30 -5.70
CA PHE A 294 8.89 11.93 -6.24
C PHE A 294 7.57 11.22 -5.99
N PHE A 295 7.40 10.11 -6.68
CA PHE A 295 6.39 9.09 -6.44
C PHE A 295 7.12 7.75 -6.30
N LEU A 296 6.88 7.03 -5.21
CA LEU A 296 7.44 5.70 -4.97
C LEU A 296 6.32 4.71 -4.65
N PHE A 297 6.25 3.66 -5.43
CA PHE A 297 5.40 2.50 -5.18
C PHE A 297 6.24 1.36 -4.60
N VAL A 298 5.78 0.79 -3.48
CA VAL A 298 6.42 -0.35 -2.82
C VAL A 298 5.38 -1.43 -2.57
N GLU A 299 5.69 -2.66 -2.94
CA GLU A 299 4.80 -3.81 -2.75
C GLU A 299 5.48 -4.90 -1.93
N SER A 300 4.81 -5.39 -0.89
CA SER A 300 5.09 -6.64 -0.19
C SER A 300 4.15 -7.74 -0.70
N GLY A 301 4.36 -8.16 -1.94
CA GLY A 301 3.41 -9.04 -2.64
C GLY A 301 3.53 -10.51 -2.27
N ARG A 302 4.50 -10.88 -1.42
CA ARG A 302 4.65 -12.28 -0.96
C ARG A 302 3.66 -12.65 0.14
N ILE A 303 3.00 -11.68 0.78
CA ILE A 303 1.89 -11.91 1.72
C ILE A 303 0.79 -12.72 1.03
N ASP A 304 0.31 -12.25 -0.13
CA ASP A 304 -0.70 -12.91 -0.96
C ASP A 304 -0.29 -14.36 -1.33
N HIS A 305 0.94 -14.53 -1.81
CA HIS A 305 1.44 -15.85 -2.17
C HIS A 305 1.44 -16.83 -0.99
N ALA A 306 1.77 -16.37 0.20
CA ALA A 306 1.73 -17.20 1.40
C ALA A 306 0.29 -17.65 1.73
N HIS A 307 -0.68 -16.77 1.59
CA HIS A 307 -2.09 -17.10 1.78
C HIS A 307 -2.61 -18.07 0.73
N HIS A 308 -2.21 -17.93 -0.53
CA HIS A 308 -2.55 -18.89 -1.58
C HIS A 308 -2.11 -20.31 -1.24
N TYR A 309 -1.00 -20.46 -0.51
CA TYR A 309 -0.53 -21.76 -0.01
C TYR A 309 -1.17 -22.21 1.31
N ASN A 310 -2.10 -21.45 1.90
CA ASN A 310 -2.60 -21.66 3.27
C ASN A 310 -1.50 -21.67 4.33
N ASN A 311 -0.48 -20.83 4.17
CA ASN A 311 0.63 -20.71 5.08
C ASN A 311 0.58 -19.35 5.82
N PRO A 312 -0.13 -19.25 6.94
CA PRO A 312 -0.26 -18.00 7.68
C PRO A 312 1.03 -17.58 8.39
N TYR A 313 1.94 -18.52 8.70
CA TYR A 313 3.24 -18.18 9.26
C TYR A 313 4.02 -17.26 8.31
N ARG A 314 4.16 -17.68 7.04
CA ARG A 314 4.85 -16.88 6.02
C ARG A 314 4.12 -15.57 5.75
N ALA A 315 2.79 -15.57 5.75
CA ALA A 315 2.00 -14.35 5.55
C ALA A 315 2.24 -13.31 6.66
N LEU A 316 2.33 -13.75 7.92
CA LEU A 316 2.68 -12.89 9.05
C LEU A 316 4.10 -12.35 8.95
N GLU A 317 5.08 -13.19 8.62
CA GLU A 317 6.48 -12.77 8.44
C GLU A 317 6.60 -11.73 7.32
N GLU A 318 5.94 -11.92 6.17
CA GLU A 318 5.93 -10.95 5.08
C GLU A 318 5.20 -9.64 5.45
N THR A 319 4.22 -9.70 6.36
CA THR A 319 3.58 -8.51 6.92
C THR A 319 4.56 -7.73 7.81
N LEU A 320 5.38 -8.40 8.61
CA LEU A 320 6.45 -7.77 9.39
C LEU A 320 7.54 -7.14 8.50
N VAL A 321 7.79 -7.73 7.32
CA VAL A 321 8.67 -7.12 6.31
C VAL A 321 8.09 -5.80 5.80
N LEU A 322 6.77 -5.73 5.55
CA LEU A 322 6.11 -4.47 5.18
C LEU A 322 6.22 -3.43 6.30
N GLU A 323 5.97 -3.84 7.56
CA GLU A 323 6.08 -2.97 8.72
C GLU A 323 7.48 -2.37 8.83
N SER A 324 8.52 -3.20 8.81
CA SER A 324 9.91 -2.74 8.87
C SER A 324 10.30 -1.84 7.69
N THR A 325 9.71 -2.10 6.52
CA THR A 325 9.91 -1.27 5.33
C THR A 325 9.26 0.12 5.50
N LEU A 326 8.05 0.15 6.03
CA LEU A 326 7.35 1.41 6.34
C LEU A 326 8.14 2.22 7.38
N GLU A 327 8.61 1.59 8.46
CA GLU A 327 9.44 2.23 9.49
C GLU A 327 10.71 2.84 8.88
N ALA A 328 11.40 2.09 8.03
CA ALA A 328 12.60 2.55 7.36
C ALA A 328 12.33 3.76 6.45
N ILE A 329 11.24 3.78 5.69
CA ILE A 329 10.83 4.89 4.84
C ILE A 329 10.47 6.11 5.69
N MET A 330 9.62 5.94 6.71
CA MET A 330 9.16 7.01 7.59
C MET A 330 10.31 7.72 8.31
N SER A 331 11.39 7.00 8.62
CA SER A 331 12.61 7.57 9.19
C SER A 331 13.38 8.51 8.23
N LYS A 332 13.02 8.55 6.95
CA LYS A 332 13.74 9.26 5.87
C LYS A 332 12.93 10.38 5.21
N VAL A 333 11.66 10.52 5.56
CA VAL A 333 10.76 11.52 4.96
C VAL A 333 10.21 12.48 6.02
N ASP A 334 9.77 13.65 5.59
CA ASP A 334 9.04 14.61 6.42
C ASP A 334 7.55 14.52 6.06
N LEU A 335 6.71 14.11 7.01
CA LEU A 335 5.26 14.00 6.80
C LEU A 335 4.55 15.34 6.62
N SER A 336 5.23 16.46 6.84
CA SER A 336 4.66 17.76 6.52
C SER A 336 4.57 18.03 5.02
N ASP A 337 5.40 17.33 4.22
CA ASP A 337 5.46 17.45 2.76
C ASP A 337 5.35 16.11 2.03
N THR A 338 5.27 15.00 2.75
CA THR A 338 5.23 13.66 2.17
C THR A 338 3.96 12.94 2.61
N LEU A 339 3.17 12.46 1.64
CA LEU A 339 2.02 11.59 1.87
C LEU A 339 2.47 10.13 1.78
N ILE A 340 2.09 9.33 2.77
CA ILE A 340 2.21 7.87 2.78
C ILE A 340 0.81 7.28 2.84
N VAL A 341 0.52 6.32 1.96
CA VAL A 341 -0.73 5.54 1.96
C VAL A 341 -0.38 4.06 1.97
N VAL A 342 -0.97 3.32 2.89
CA VAL A 342 -0.80 1.86 3.03
C VAL A 342 -2.17 1.21 2.90
N THR A 343 -2.31 0.28 1.97
CA THR A 343 -3.55 -0.48 1.75
C THR A 343 -3.22 -1.87 1.22
N ALA A 344 -4.25 -2.64 0.92
CA ALA A 344 -4.18 -3.92 0.22
C ALA A 344 -5.00 -3.88 -1.06
N ASP A 345 -4.64 -4.68 -2.05
CA ASP A 345 -5.41 -4.78 -3.29
C ASP A 345 -6.69 -5.61 -3.13
N HIS A 346 -6.68 -6.61 -2.27
CA HIS A 346 -7.82 -7.46 -1.88
C HIS A 346 -7.51 -8.21 -0.58
N SER A 347 -8.48 -8.92 -0.04
CA SER A 347 -8.32 -9.83 1.09
C SER A 347 -8.11 -11.29 0.62
N HIS A 348 -7.92 -12.20 1.58
CA HIS A 348 -7.92 -13.65 1.38
C HIS A 348 -8.98 -14.32 2.25
N VAL A 349 -9.36 -15.57 1.88
CA VAL A 349 -10.36 -16.36 2.59
C VAL A 349 -9.83 -16.96 3.89
N MET A 350 -9.14 -16.15 4.70
CA MET A 350 -8.64 -16.53 6.02
C MET A 350 -9.56 -15.96 7.10
N THR A 351 -9.91 -16.78 8.07
CA THR A 351 -10.69 -16.36 9.23
C THR A 351 -9.95 -16.67 10.51
N MET A 352 -10.19 -15.87 11.54
CA MET A 352 -9.75 -16.13 12.89
C MET A 352 -10.98 -16.47 13.73
N GLY A 353 -10.98 -17.63 14.36
CA GLY A 353 -12.09 -18.15 15.14
C GLY A 353 -11.66 -18.73 16.47
N GLY A 354 -12.63 -19.02 17.34
CA GLY A 354 -12.41 -19.64 18.63
C GLY A 354 -13.36 -19.15 19.71
N LEU A 355 -13.44 -19.89 20.81
CA LEU A 355 -14.22 -19.56 22.00
C LEU A 355 -13.31 -19.11 23.11
N ALA A 356 -13.38 -17.87 23.52
CA ALA A 356 -12.74 -17.37 24.74
C ALA A 356 -11.28 -17.84 24.97
N THR A 357 -10.54 -18.06 23.89
CA THR A 357 -9.10 -18.36 23.95
C THR A 357 -8.39 -17.15 24.58
N PRO A 358 -7.59 -17.35 25.65
CA PRO A 358 -6.92 -16.25 26.31
C PRO A 358 -6.04 -15.44 25.34
N ARG A 359 -5.96 -14.15 25.57
CA ARG A 359 -4.94 -13.32 24.88
C ARG A 359 -3.55 -13.86 25.25
N GLY A 360 -2.64 -13.87 24.26
CA GLY A 360 -1.30 -14.43 24.45
C GLY A 360 -1.17 -15.91 24.06
N ASN A 361 -2.26 -16.59 23.72
CA ASN A 361 -2.15 -17.87 23.02
C ASN A 361 -1.58 -17.64 21.62
N ASP A 362 -0.83 -18.65 21.17
CA ASP A 362 -0.28 -18.64 19.82
C ASP A 362 -1.40 -18.59 18.77
N ILE A 363 -1.40 -17.53 17.95
CA ILE A 363 -2.38 -17.36 16.88
C ILE A 363 -2.27 -18.43 15.80
N LEU A 364 -1.07 -18.99 15.61
CA LEU A 364 -0.81 -20.12 14.72
C LEU A 364 -1.16 -21.46 15.36
N GLY A 365 -1.56 -21.46 16.61
CA GLY A 365 -1.92 -22.62 17.38
C GLY A 365 -3.38 -23.03 17.21
N VAL A 366 -3.88 -23.69 18.25
CA VAL A 366 -5.26 -24.19 18.31
C VAL A 366 -6.05 -23.49 19.40
N ASP A 367 -7.38 -23.48 19.26
CA ASP A 367 -8.27 -23.02 20.32
C ASP A 367 -8.10 -23.91 21.57
N VAL A 368 -8.22 -23.30 22.75
CA VAL A 368 -8.09 -24.02 24.04
C VAL A 368 -9.23 -25.05 24.26
N LYS A 369 -10.34 -24.89 23.55
CA LYS A 369 -11.46 -25.83 23.59
C LYS A 369 -11.57 -26.58 22.28
N PRO A 370 -11.51 -27.91 22.27
CA PRO A 370 -11.79 -28.68 21.08
C PRO A 370 -13.27 -28.54 20.67
N SER A 371 -13.57 -28.95 19.47
CA SER A 371 -14.94 -29.05 18.96
C SER A 371 -15.81 -29.89 19.89
N ASP A 372 -16.99 -29.42 20.20
CA ASP A 372 -18.00 -30.11 21.03
C ASP A 372 -18.75 -31.21 20.27
N VAL A 373 -18.52 -31.35 18.94
CA VAL A 373 -19.15 -32.37 18.09
C VAL A 373 -18.29 -33.61 17.98
N ASP A 374 -16.99 -33.45 17.68
CA ASP A 374 -16.07 -34.58 17.41
C ASP A 374 -14.88 -34.65 18.38
N GLY A 375 -14.75 -33.68 19.29
CA GLY A 375 -13.69 -33.64 20.29
C GLY A 375 -12.29 -33.36 19.74
N LEU A 376 -12.17 -33.01 18.44
CA LEU A 376 -10.90 -32.72 17.82
C LEU A 376 -10.52 -31.23 17.98
N PRO A 377 -9.25 -30.92 18.19
CA PRO A 377 -8.80 -29.54 18.21
C PRO A 377 -8.97 -28.90 16.83
N TYR A 378 -9.06 -27.57 16.79
CA TYR A 378 -9.07 -26.79 15.55
C TYR A 378 -8.15 -25.57 15.67
N SER A 379 -7.61 -25.15 14.52
CA SER A 379 -6.68 -24.02 14.46
C SER A 379 -7.43 -22.70 14.66
N THR A 380 -6.78 -21.76 15.35
CA THR A 380 -7.28 -20.38 15.51
C THR A 380 -7.45 -19.70 14.14
N LEU A 381 -6.50 -19.89 13.23
CA LEU A 381 -6.60 -19.44 11.84
C LEU A 381 -7.09 -20.58 10.95
N LEU A 382 -8.10 -20.31 10.12
CA LEU A 382 -8.70 -21.25 9.20
C LEU A 382 -8.95 -20.58 7.85
N TYR A 383 -8.64 -21.31 6.78
CA TYR A 383 -8.93 -20.85 5.41
C TYR A 383 -10.26 -21.39 4.91
N GLY A 384 -10.98 -20.58 4.15
CA GLY A 384 -12.25 -20.99 3.50
C GLY A 384 -12.02 -22.05 2.42
N ASN A 385 -10.87 -22.02 1.73
CA ASN A 385 -10.49 -23.02 0.74
C ASN A 385 -8.95 -23.05 0.57
N GLY A 386 -8.45 -24.05 -0.14
CA GLY A 386 -7.03 -24.14 -0.47
C GLY A 386 -6.43 -25.53 -0.33
N PRO A 387 -5.10 -25.64 -0.45
CA PRO A 387 -4.35 -26.90 -0.36
C PRO A 387 -4.35 -27.51 1.04
N GLY A 388 -4.66 -26.72 2.08
CA GLY A 388 -4.77 -27.18 3.46
C GLY A 388 -6.01 -28.04 3.75
N HIS A 389 -6.88 -28.31 2.74
CA HIS A 389 -7.99 -29.22 2.93
C HIS A 389 -7.52 -30.68 2.98
N ASN A 390 -7.97 -31.41 3.98
CA ASN A 390 -7.80 -32.85 4.06
C ASN A 390 -9.16 -33.48 4.34
N ALA A 391 -9.60 -34.42 3.47
CA ALA A 391 -10.90 -35.04 3.55
C ALA A 391 -11.01 -36.04 4.73
N GLU A 392 -9.90 -36.60 5.19
CA GLU A 392 -9.87 -37.63 6.23
C GLU A 392 -9.62 -37.06 7.63
N HIS A 393 -8.84 -35.96 7.70
CA HIS A 393 -8.43 -35.37 8.98
C HIS A 393 -8.41 -33.85 8.86
N ARG A 394 -8.84 -33.13 9.91
CA ARG A 394 -8.52 -31.72 10.04
C ARG A 394 -7.01 -31.53 10.21
N LEU A 395 -6.41 -30.66 9.40
CA LEU A 395 -5.03 -30.22 9.64
C LEU A 395 -5.03 -29.34 10.88
N VAL A 396 -4.44 -29.85 11.93
CA VAL A 396 -4.28 -29.14 13.21
C VAL A 396 -2.81 -28.80 13.41
N PRO A 397 -2.47 -27.59 13.85
CA PRO A 397 -1.11 -27.24 14.20
C PRO A 397 -0.51 -28.23 15.21
N MET A 398 0.70 -28.77 14.97
CA MET A 398 1.38 -29.63 15.94
C MET A 398 2.02 -28.77 17.01
N MET A 399 1.69 -29.00 18.23
CA MET A 399 2.43 -28.45 19.35
C MET A 399 3.82 -29.08 19.35
N ASN A 400 4.89 -28.30 19.34
CA ASN A 400 6.30 -28.70 19.28
C ASN A 400 6.88 -29.03 17.89
N ALA A 401 6.40 -28.43 16.82
CA ALA A 401 7.05 -28.50 15.52
C ALA A 401 8.44 -27.82 15.57
N THR A 402 9.39 -28.33 14.77
CA THR A 402 10.66 -27.64 14.54
C THR A 402 10.43 -26.33 13.75
N ASP A 403 11.37 -25.38 13.82
CA ASP A 403 11.25 -24.11 13.08
C ASP A 403 10.99 -24.35 11.57
N ALA A 404 11.73 -25.28 10.94
CA ALA A 404 11.55 -25.60 9.53
C ALA A 404 10.18 -26.23 9.21
N GLU A 405 9.62 -27.04 10.12
CA GLU A 405 8.28 -27.61 9.98
C GLU A 405 7.21 -26.52 10.16
N THR A 406 7.43 -25.57 11.05
CA THR A 406 6.54 -24.43 11.26
C THR A 406 6.50 -23.52 10.03
N HIS A 407 7.65 -23.20 9.44
CA HIS A 407 7.74 -22.31 8.26
C HIS A 407 7.01 -22.87 7.04
N ASN A 408 6.96 -24.18 6.86
CA ASN A 408 6.37 -24.85 5.70
C ASN A 408 4.95 -25.36 5.93
N ARG A 409 4.36 -25.05 7.09
CA ARG A 409 3.13 -25.69 7.50
C ARG A 409 1.90 -25.10 6.83
N LEU A 410 1.04 -25.98 6.34
CA LEU A 410 -0.29 -25.64 5.87
C LEU A 410 -1.27 -25.57 7.04
N HIS A 411 -2.12 -24.55 7.08
CA HIS A 411 -3.28 -24.50 7.95
C HIS A 411 -4.50 -25.12 7.26
N GLY A 412 -5.45 -25.56 8.08
CA GLY A 412 -6.68 -26.20 7.60
C GLY A 412 -7.48 -25.29 6.66
N ALA A 413 -8.08 -25.90 5.64
CA ALA A 413 -9.00 -25.25 4.73
C ALA A 413 -10.33 -26.02 4.66
N ALA A 414 -11.46 -25.31 4.56
CA ALA A 414 -12.78 -25.92 4.55
C ALA A 414 -13.09 -26.62 3.22
N VAL A 415 -12.63 -26.09 2.08
CA VAL A 415 -12.92 -26.60 0.74
C VAL A 415 -11.62 -26.90 -0.02
N PRO A 416 -11.49 -28.03 -0.72
CA PRO A 416 -10.29 -28.39 -1.46
C PRO A 416 -10.10 -27.51 -2.69
N ARG A 417 -8.92 -26.89 -2.81
CA ARG A 417 -8.44 -26.20 -4.01
C ARG A 417 -6.92 -26.33 -4.09
N GLN A 418 -6.35 -26.19 -5.29
CA GLN A 418 -4.90 -26.17 -5.45
C GLN A 418 -4.27 -24.92 -4.81
N TRP A 419 -5.03 -23.80 -4.77
CA TRP A 419 -4.64 -22.50 -4.23
C TRP A 419 -5.85 -21.92 -3.48
N ALA A 420 -5.60 -21.27 -2.36
CA ALA A 420 -6.64 -20.47 -1.71
C ALA A 420 -7.04 -19.31 -2.61
N THR A 421 -8.31 -18.92 -2.54
CA THR A 421 -8.82 -17.77 -3.30
C THR A 421 -8.66 -16.48 -2.51
N HIS A 422 -8.80 -15.36 -3.22
CA HIS A 422 -8.97 -14.07 -2.58
C HIS A 422 -10.32 -14.02 -1.83
N GLY A 423 -10.43 -13.10 -0.87
CA GLY A 423 -11.67 -12.73 -0.19
C GLY A 423 -12.31 -11.51 -0.86
N GLY A 424 -13.56 -11.24 -0.49
CA GLY A 424 -14.33 -10.11 -1.03
C GLY A 424 -14.62 -9.02 0.00
N GLU A 425 -13.94 -9.06 1.13
CA GLU A 425 -14.08 -8.08 2.19
C GLU A 425 -13.45 -6.73 1.77
N ASP A 426 -13.99 -5.64 2.33
CA ASP A 426 -13.33 -4.34 2.30
C ASP A 426 -11.97 -4.44 2.99
N VAL A 427 -10.99 -3.74 2.46
CA VAL A 427 -9.64 -3.67 3.04
C VAL A 427 -9.36 -2.30 3.65
N PRO A 428 -8.51 -2.20 4.68
CA PRO A 428 -8.21 -0.95 5.33
C PRO A 428 -7.27 -0.08 4.50
N VAL A 429 -7.44 1.23 4.62
CA VAL A 429 -6.55 2.25 4.05
C VAL A 429 -6.02 3.10 5.19
N TYR A 430 -4.70 3.12 5.36
CA TYR A 430 -4.01 4.00 6.29
C TYR A 430 -3.32 5.11 5.53
N ALA A 431 -3.40 6.33 6.06
CA ALA A 431 -2.73 7.47 5.45
C ALA A 431 -2.07 8.36 6.50
N ALA A 432 -0.85 8.80 6.21
CA ALA A 432 -0.12 9.79 6.99
C ALA A 432 0.52 10.81 6.05
N GLY A 433 0.44 12.10 6.41
CA GLY A 433 0.97 13.15 5.54
C GLY A 433 0.52 14.54 5.97
N PRO A 434 0.52 15.53 5.07
CA PRO A 434 0.18 16.90 5.36
C PRO A 434 -1.14 17.03 6.13
N GLN A 435 -1.09 17.67 7.32
CA GLN A 435 -2.21 17.73 8.23
C GLN A 435 -3.46 18.38 7.63
N GLY A 436 -4.63 17.94 8.08
CA GLY A 436 -5.94 18.45 7.68
C GLY A 436 -6.40 17.91 6.33
N ILE A 437 -5.59 17.98 5.28
CA ILE A 437 -5.98 17.50 3.95
C ILE A 437 -5.97 15.97 3.88
N THR A 438 -4.93 15.33 4.42
CA THR A 438 -4.87 13.86 4.51
C THR A 438 -6.07 13.35 5.30
N GLN A 439 -6.39 14.00 6.41
CA GLN A 439 -7.53 13.66 7.24
C GLN A 439 -8.87 13.79 6.50
N ALA A 440 -9.05 14.83 5.75
CA ALA A 440 -10.29 15.04 5.02
C ALA A 440 -10.52 14.02 3.90
N LEU A 441 -9.44 13.51 3.28
CA LEU A 441 -9.51 12.64 2.11
C LEU A 441 -9.51 11.14 2.43
N PHE A 442 -8.84 10.74 3.52
CA PHE A 442 -8.70 9.32 3.86
C PHE A 442 -9.51 8.97 5.13
N SER A 443 -10.83 9.19 5.11
CA SER A 443 -11.76 8.84 6.18
C SER A 443 -13.04 8.27 5.62
N GLY A 444 -13.63 7.27 6.31
CA GLY A 444 -14.86 6.60 5.90
C GLY A 444 -14.61 5.42 4.96
N THR A 445 -15.63 5.04 4.20
CA THR A 445 -15.57 3.91 3.24
C THR A 445 -15.76 4.44 1.82
N PHE A 446 -14.94 3.97 0.90
CA PHE A 446 -14.96 4.39 -0.48
C PHE A 446 -14.64 3.23 -1.45
N ASP A 447 -14.79 3.49 -2.72
CA ASP A 447 -14.35 2.57 -3.77
C ASP A 447 -12.83 2.64 -3.94
N GLN A 448 -12.18 1.52 -4.20
CA GLN A 448 -10.74 1.41 -4.39
C GLN A 448 -10.19 2.39 -5.43
N SER A 449 -10.95 2.68 -6.48
CA SER A 449 -10.58 3.65 -7.52
C SER A 449 -10.49 5.10 -7.02
N TYR A 450 -11.00 5.41 -5.84
CA TYR A 450 -10.90 6.74 -5.22
C TYR A 450 -9.47 7.07 -4.76
N VAL A 451 -8.73 6.06 -4.26
CA VAL A 451 -7.41 6.24 -3.62
C VAL A 451 -6.42 7.02 -4.49
N PRO A 452 -6.18 6.68 -5.77
CA PRO A 452 -5.22 7.42 -6.58
C PRO A 452 -5.67 8.85 -6.88
N HIS A 453 -6.96 9.14 -6.93
CA HIS A 453 -7.46 10.51 -7.07
C HIS A 453 -7.20 11.34 -5.80
N ALA A 454 -7.36 10.74 -4.61
CA ALA A 454 -7.00 11.39 -3.35
C ALA A 454 -5.48 11.66 -3.26
N ILE A 455 -4.65 10.70 -3.67
CA ILE A 455 -3.18 10.87 -3.78
C ILE A 455 -2.85 11.99 -4.78
N ALA A 456 -3.45 11.97 -5.97
CA ALA A 456 -3.23 12.97 -6.99
C ALA A 456 -3.64 14.38 -6.53
N TYR A 457 -4.73 14.49 -5.77
CA TYR A 457 -5.18 15.74 -5.20
C TYR A 457 -4.16 16.32 -4.21
N VAL A 458 -3.61 15.49 -3.29
CA VAL A 458 -2.59 15.92 -2.32
C VAL A 458 -1.29 16.27 -3.04
N ALA A 459 -0.82 15.41 -3.93
CA ALA A 459 0.46 15.52 -4.62
C ALA A 459 0.45 16.42 -5.87
N CYS A 460 -0.67 17.10 -6.17
CA CYS A 460 -0.81 18.02 -7.30
C CYS A 460 -0.55 17.37 -8.66
N LEU A 461 -1.12 16.19 -8.87
CA LEU A 461 -0.97 15.42 -10.11
C LEU A 461 -2.20 15.54 -11.00
N ALA A 462 -2.07 15.16 -12.26
CA ALA A 462 -3.15 15.12 -13.26
C ALA A 462 -3.96 16.43 -13.31
N GLU A 463 -5.29 16.37 -13.29
CA GLU A 463 -6.19 17.52 -13.28
C GLU A 463 -6.04 18.42 -12.04
N TYR A 464 -5.45 17.90 -10.96
CA TYR A 464 -5.25 18.68 -9.72
C TYR A 464 -3.98 19.56 -9.74
N ALA A 465 -3.13 19.45 -10.75
CA ALA A 465 -1.89 20.23 -10.87
C ALA A 465 -2.12 21.76 -10.87
N GLU A 466 -3.24 22.22 -11.41
CA GLU A 466 -3.56 23.67 -11.43
C GLU A 466 -3.91 24.24 -10.05
N ARG A 467 -4.45 23.42 -9.15
CA ARG A 467 -4.78 23.83 -7.78
C ARG A 467 -3.56 24.37 -7.05
N CYS A 468 -2.46 23.65 -7.10
CA CYS A 468 -1.23 24.04 -6.40
C CYS A 468 -0.57 25.25 -7.05
N ARG A 469 -0.57 25.35 -8.38
CA ARG A 469 -0.11 26.55 -9.09
C ARG A 469 -0.86 27.82 -8.69
N ARG A 470 -2.16 27.73 -8.43
CA ARG A 470 -2.96 28.87 -7.94
C ARG A 470 -2.60 29.22 -6.49
N GLN A 471 -2.42 28.23 -5.63
CA GLN A 471 -2.00 28.43 -4.24
C GLN A 471 -0.63 29.09 -4.15
N ASP A 472 0.34 28.64 -4.94
CA ASP A 472 1.68 29.24 -5.02
C ASP A 472 1.62 30.70 -5.50
N ALA A 473 0.83 30.98 -6.54
CA ALA A 473 0.63 32.33 -7.05
C ALA A 473 -0.03 33.26 -6.01
N GLU A 474 -1.01 32.76 -5.26
CA GLU A 474 -1.65 33.51 -4.17
C GLU A 474 -0.71 33.73 -2.99
N ALA A 475 0.11 32.73 -2.63
CA ALA A 475 1.12 32.86 -1.58
C ALA A 475 2.18 33.90 -1.95
N VAL A 476 2.67 33.89 -3.18
CA VAL A 476 3.61 34.90 -3.71
C VAL A 476 2.98 36.29 -3.70
N ASN A 477 1.71 36.42 -4.11
CA ASN A 477 1.00 37.70 -4.10
C ASN A 477 0.78 38.22 -2.67
N ARG A 478 0.48 37.36 -1.70
CA ARG A 478 0.37 37.74 -0.28
C ARG A 478 1.72 38.20 0.28
N SER A 479 2.80 37.46 0.02
CA SER A 479 4.14 37.85 0.45
C SER A 479 4.60 39.17 -0.16
N ASN A 480 4.27 39.44 -1.41
CA ASN A 480 4.56 40.70 -2.07
C ASN A 480 3.68 41.86 -1.54
N SER A 481 2.41 41.60 -1.19
CA SER A 481 1.54 42.59 -0.55
C SER A 481 2.00 42.95 0.86
N ASP A 482 2.45 41.95 1.63
CA ASP A 482 3.00 42.18 2.97
C ASP A 482 4.34 42.90 2.92
N ALA A 483 5.20 42.58 1.95
CA ALA A 483 6.46 43.29 1.73
C ALA A 483 6.24 44.76 1.31
N THR A 484 5.25 45.02 0.46
CA THR A 484 4.86 46.39 0.08
C THR A 484 4.20 47.16 1.24
N PHE A 485 3.44 46.48 2.08
CA PHE A 485 2.84 47.07 3.29
C PHE A 485 3.93 47.41 4.34
N VAL A 486 4.94 46.57 4.53
CA VAL A 486 6.07 46.83 5.41
C VAL A 486 6.94 47.96 4.84
N ALA A 487 7.21 48.01 3.54
CA ALA A 487 7.95 49.06 2.89
C ALA A 487 7.23 50.41 2.95
N SER A 488 5.90 50.43 2.83
CA SER A 488 5.11 51.68 2.97
C SER A 488 5.07 52.20 4.40
N LYS A 489 5.17 51.37 5.43
CA LYS A 489 5.33 51.81 6.83
C LYS A 489 6.74 52.28 7.16
N ALA A 490 7.77 51.76 6.52
CA ALA A 490 9.14 52.20 6.68
C ALA A 490 9.46 53.56 6.04
N GLY A 491 8.62 54.00 5.08
CA GLY A 491 8.75 55.27 4.36
C GLY A 491 8.19 56.52 5.07
N VAL A 492 7.60 56.41 6.27
CA VAL A 492 6.98 57.52 7.00
C VAL A 492 7.65 57.83 8.34
N LEU A 493 8.90 57.48 8.56
CA LEU A 493 9.65 57.96 9.70
C LEU A 493 10.95 58.67 9.24
N GLY A 494 10.73 59.88 8.77
CA GLY A 494 11.80 60.88 8.59
C GLY A 494 11.80 61.89 9.73
N VAL A 495 12.81 61.82 10.53
CA VAL A 495 13.54 62.87 11.25
C VAL A 495 12.86 63.63 12.40
N GLY A 496 13.51 63.50 13.56
CA GLY A 496 13.63 64.52 14.58
C GLY A 496 13.85 63.99 15.97
N PRO A 497 14.91 64.40 16.68
CA PRO A 497 15.31 63.80 17.98
C PRO A 497 14.72 64.60 19.14
N SER A 498 14.17 63.90 20.16
CA SER A 498 14.31 64.32 21.56
C SER A 498 13.74 63.28 22.53
N SER A 499 14.58 62.81 23.36
CA SER A 499 14.55 62.48 24.80
C SER A 499 13.22 62.16 25.52
N GLN A 500 13.38 61.21 26.43
CA GLN A 500 12.62 60.92 27.66
C GLN A 500 11.48 59.90 27.53
N GLY A 501 11.65 58.70 27.96
CA GLY A 501 11.51 58.29 29.35
C GLY A 501 10.12 57.68 29.66
N CYS A 502 10.15 56.45 30.15
CA CYS A 502 9.19 55.79 31.07
C CYS A 502 7.96 55.06 30.59
N SER A 503 8.00 53.78 30.92
CA SER A 503 7.09 52.94 31.72
C SER A 503 5.84 52.35 31.07
N VAL A 504 5.88 51.05 31.07
CA VAL A 504 4.90 50.00 31.39
C VAL A 504 3.49 50.52 31.71
N ASP A 505 2.50 49.97 31.00
CA ASP A 505 1.36 49.32 31.70
C ASP A 505 0.58 48.38 30.77
N THR A 506 0.23 47.26 31.41
CA THR A 506 -0.64 46.17 30.94
C THR A 506 -2.11 46.51 31.17
N ASN A 507 -2.97 45.96 30.38
CA ASN A 507 -4.35 45.48 30.65
C ASN A 507 -5.49 46.03 29.79
N ALA A 508 -6.33 45.06 29.47
CA ALA A 508 -7.81 45.10 29.28
C ALA A 508 -8.27 45.13 27.82
N VAL A 509 -8.70 43.99 27.29
CA VAL A 509 -10.06 43.37 27.34
C VAL A 509 -11.21 44.35 27.04
N THR A 510 -11.92 44.14 25.98
CA THR A 510 -13.35 43.82 25.85
C THR A 510 -13.96 44.16 24.48
N ARG A 511 -14.61 43.16 23.93
CA ARG A 511 -15.88 43.08 23.15
C ARG A 511 -16.46 44.34 22.52
N THR A 512 -16.90 44.22 21.26
CA THR A 512 -18.34 44.34 20.91
C THR A 512 -18.63 43.81 19.49
N ALA A 513 -19.76 43.14 19.39
CA ALA A 513 -20.41 42.65 18.16
C ALA A 513 -21.30 43.73 17.54
N ALA A 514 -21.53 43.65 16.24
CA ALA A 514 -22.80 43.99 15.54
C ALA A 514 -22.66 43.74 14.04
N THR A 515 -23.35 42.73 13.52
CA THR A 515 -24.65 42.73 12.78
C THR A 515 -24.66 43.32 11.38
N GLY A 516 -25.12 42.53 10.43
CA GLY A 516 -25.66 42.84 9.09
C GLY A 516 -25.13 41.86 8.04
N GLY A 517 -25.78 40.96 7.50
CA GLY A 517 -27.14 40.65 7.12
C GLY A 517 -27.27 40.67 5.60
N ALA A 518 -27.31 39.49 4.92
CA ALA A 518 -28.20 39.22 3.79
C ALA A 518 -27.92 37.82 3.18
N LYS A 519 -28.88 37.03 3.29
CA LYS A 519 -29.58 35.99 2.53
C LYS A 519 -29.05 35.56 1.16
N SER A 520 -28.82 34.25 0.99
CA SER A 520 -29.57 33.45 0.00
C SER A 520 -29.39 31.96 0.33
N GLY A 521 -30.52 31.27 0.40
CA GLY A 521 -30.67 29.92 0.84
C GLY A 521 -30.63 28.91 -0.28
N ALA A 522 -30.26 27.70 0.09
CA ALA A 522 -30.69 26.48 -0.61
C ALA A 522 -31.05 25.45 0.45
N ALA A 523 -32.31 25.04 0.44
CA ALA A 523 -32.90 24.07 1.36
C ALA A 523 -32.50 22.65 0.93
N ILE A 524 -32.05 21.87 1.89
CA ILE A 524 -32.00 20.40 1.77
C ILE A 524 -33.22 19.86 2.49
N VAL A 525 -34.08 19.18 1.73
CA VAL A 525 -35.26 18.48 2.20
C VAL A 525 -34.84 17.13 2.77
N LEU A 526 -34.99 16.95 4.07
CA LEU A 526 -34.99 15.65 4.73
C LEU A 526 -36.42 15.09 4.71
N ALA A 527 -36.64 14.00 4.00
CA ALA A 527 -37.86 13.24 4.08
C ALA A 527 -37.69 12.12 5.12
N SER A 528 -38.33 12.28 6.27
CA SER A 528 -38.58 11.21 7.23
C SER A 528 -39.88 10.50 6.86
N SER A 529 -39.86 9.20 6.65
CA SER A 529 -41.06 8.37 6.66
C SER A 529 -41.02 7.42 7.85
N VAL A 530 -41.91 7.70 8.77
CA VAL A 530 -42.33 6.83 9.87
C VAL A 530 -43.24 5.75 9.30
N LEU A 531 -42.97 4.50 9.60
CA LEU A 531 -43.99 3.44 9.64
C LEU A 531 -43.74 2.53 10.84
N SER A 532 -44.80 2.40 11.60
CA SER A 532 -44.94 1.74 12.89
C SER A 532 -45.08 0.22 12.78
N ASP A 533 -44.51 -0.44 13.74
CA ASP A 533 -44.89 -1.63 14.52
C ASP A 533 -45.67 -2.79 13.89
N ASN A 534 -45.08 -4.01 13.96
CA ASN A 534 -45.58 -5.05 14.89
C ASN A 534 -44.77 -6.35 14.82
N GLY A 535 -44.32 -6.82 15.99
CA GLY A 535 -44.35 -8.25 16.30
C GLY A 535 -43.02 -9.02 16.33
N SER A 536 -42.38 -9.03 17.49
CA SER A 536 -41.76 -10.18 18.19
C SER A 536 -40.87 -11.18 17.41
N SER A 537 -39.55 -11.08 17.66
CA SER A 537 -38.77 -12.10 18.38
C SER A 537 -37.30 -11.66 18.44
N LYS A 538 -36.77 -11.63 19.64
CA LYS A 538 -35.39 -11.28 19.94
C LYS A 538 -34.45 -12.38 19.44
N GLN A 539 -33.61 -12.08 18.48
CA GLN A 539 -32.28 -12.63 18.34
C GLN A 539 -31.33 -11.47 18.07
N THR A 540 -30.58 -11.11 19.09
CA THR A 540 -29.52 -10.10 19.03
C THR A 540 -28.32 -10.74 18.35
N ASN A 541 -28.22 -10.61 17.03
CA ASN A 541 -26.95 -10.78 16.33
C ASN A 541 -26.21 -9.45 16.37
N ASN A 542 -25.42 -9.29 17.41
CA ASN A 542 -24.47 -8.20 17.53
C ASN A 542 -23.16 -8.62 16.84
N THR A 543 -23.16 -8.67 15.52
CA THR A 543 -21.92 -8.79 14.74
C THR A 543 -21.35 -7.38 14.63
N ASN A 544 -20.32 -7.11 15.41
CA ASN A 544 -19.59 -5.85 15.37
C ASN A 544 -18.77 -5.79 14.06
N PRO A 545 -19.11 -4.94 13.09
CA PRO A 545 -18.40 -4.87 11.80
C PRO A 545 -16.91 -4.50 11.91
N LEU A 546 -16.50 -3.98 13.06
CA LEU A 546 -15.11 -3.57 13.33
C LEU A 546 -14.14 -4.75 13.57
N LEU A 547 -14.66 -5.95 13.89
CA LEU A 547 -13.82 -7.14 14.06
C LEU A 547 -13.26 -7.70 12.75
N ASN A 548 -13.94 -7.47 11.64
CA ASN A 548 -13.51 -8.00 10.32
C ASN A 548 -12.43 -7.14 9.65
N LEU A 549 -12.28 -5.88 10.04
CA LEU A 549 -11.36 -4.94 9.40
C LEU A 549 -9.87 -5.21 9.75
N GLY A 550 -9.58 -5.63 10.99
CA GLY A 550 -8.20 -5.95 11.42
C GLY A 550 -7.61 -7.15 10.70
N TYR A 551 -8.45 -8.08 10.25
CA TYR A 551 -8.00 -9.28 9.54
C TYR A 551 -7.70 -9.05 8.06
N ALA A 552 -8.23 -7.99 7.47
CA ALA A 552 -8.08 -7.70 6.05
C ALA A 552 -6.62 -7.40 5.67
N LEU A 553 -5.83 -6.73 6.52
CA LEU A 553 -4.40 -6.47 6.25
C LEU A 553 -3.52 -7.72 6.34
N ILE A 554 -3.83 -8.65 7.25
CA ILE A 554 -3.11 -9.93 7.34
C ILE A 554 -3.50 -10.84 6.17
N ALA A 555 -4.70 -10.65 5.63
CA ALA A 555 -5.26 -11.47 4.57
C ALA A 555 -5.01 -10.93 3.16
N ALA A 556 -4.14 -9.94 2.96
CA ALA A 556 -4.04 -9.23 1.69
C ALA A 556 -2.59 -9.03 1.21
N ALA A 557 -2.40 -8.85 -0.07
CA ALA A 557 -1.18 -8.27 -0.61
C ALA A 557 -1.15 -6.78 -0.28
N ALA A 558 -0.16 -6.33 0.49
CA ALA A 558 -0.14 -4.96 0.97
C ALA A 558 0.73 -4.06 0.08
N MET A 559 0.20 -2.89 -0.23
CA MET A 559 0.85 -1.86 -1.04
C MET A 559 1.13 -0.61 -0.21
N LEU A 560 2.30 -0.05 -0.43
CA LEU A 560 2.71 1.22 0.14
C LEU A 560 2.92 2.23 -0.98
N VAL A 561 2.20 3.33 -0.94
CA VAL A 561 2.38 4.45 -1.87
C VAL A 561 2.98 5.63 -1.10
N VAL A 562 4.12 6.12 -1.56
CA VAL A 562 4.78 7.30 -0.99
C VAL A 562 4.85 8.38 -2.06
N ALA A 563 4.19 9.50 -1.83
CA ALA A 563 4.19 10.64 -2.73
C ALA A 563 4.60 11.93 -1.99
N VAL A 564 5.48 12.71 -2.59
CA VAL A 564 5.87 14.04 -2.10
C VAL A 564 5.08 15.12 -2.83
N THR A 565 4.50 16.03 -2.08
CA THR A 565 3.74 17.18 -2.59
C THR A 565 4.64 18.31 -3.08
#